data_a5a7da6ab122521042a02bf11bbe6cd8
#
_entry.id   a5a7da6ab122521042a02bf11bbe6cd8
#
_cell.length_a   1.000
_cell.length_b   1.000
_cell.length_c   1.000
_cell.angle_alpha   90.00
_cell.angle_beta   90.00
_cell.angle_gamma   90.00
#
_symmetry.space_group_name_H-M   'P 1'
#
loop_
_entity.id
_entity.type
_entity.pdbx_description
1 polymer ?
#
loop_
_entity_poly.entity_id
_entity_poly.type
_entity_poly.pdbx_seq_one_letter_code
_entity_poly.pdbx_strand_id
1 'polypeptide(L)'
;MYQDIFLAGVNTSAVTLNWAMAELIRNPRVMKKVQDEIRTTLGDKKQRITEQDLSQVHYFKLVVKEIFRLHPAAPLLLPRETMSHVKIQGYDIPVKTQMMINIYSIARDPKLWTNPDEFNPDRFLDSSIDYRGLNFELLPFGSGRRICPGMTLGITTVELGLLNLLYFFDWVVPVGKNVKDINLEETGSIIISKKTTLELVPLVHH
;
A
#
# COMPACT_ATOMS: atom_id res chain seq x y z
N MET A 1 -2.90 -25.15 2.45
CA MET A 1 -2.49 -24.25 3.54
C MET A 1 -1.14 -23.59 3.30
N TYR A 2 0.02 -24.29 3.16
CA TYR A 2 1.32 -23.63 2.90
C TYR A 2 1.35 -22.87 1.56
N GLN A 3 0.79 -23.44 0.50
CA GLN A 3 0.72 -22.78 -0.81
C GLN A 3 -0.12 -21.50 -0.77
N ASP A 4 -1.23 -21.52 -0.05
CA ASP A 4 -2.12 -20.34 0.07
C ASP A 4 -1.43 -19.19 0.78
N ILE A 5 -0.72 -19.48 1.87
CA ILE A 5 0.05 -18.48 2.64
C ILE A 5 1.18 -17.91 1.78
N PHE A 6 1.90 -18.77 1.06
CA PHE A 6 3.01 -18.36 0.20
C PHE A 6 2.51 -17.46 -0.94
N LEU A 7 1.51 -17.90 -1.69
CA LEU A 7 0.95 -17.12 -2.81
C LEU A 7 0.37 -15.78 -2.34
N ALA A 8 -0.39 -15.79 -1.25
CA ALA A 8 -0.99 -14.58 -0.71
C ALA A 8 0.08 -13.58 -0.21
N GLY A 9 1.12 -14.06 0.47
CA GLY A 9 2.15 -13.20 1.07
C GLY A 9 3.13 -12.62 0.05
N VAL A 10 3.55 -13.41 -0.95
CA VAL A 10 4.53 -12.96 -1.95
C VAL A 10 3.90 -11.98 -2.95
N ASN A 11 2.77 -12.36 -3.54
CA ASN A 11 2.18 -11.58 -4.64
C ASN A 11 1.67 -10.21 -4.16
N THR A 12 0.93 -10.16 -3.06
CA THR A 12 0.39 -8.90 -2.54
C THR A 12 1.49 -7.92 -2.10
N SER A 13 2.54 -8.41 -1.44
CA SER A 13 3.69 -7.59 -1.03
C SER A 13 4.46 -7.05 -2.24
N ALA A 14 4.71 -7.88 -3.25
CA ALA A 14 5.39 -7.47 -4.49
C ALA A 14 4.57 -6.40 -5.25
N VAL A 15 3.27 -6.59 -5.36
CA VAL A 15 2.36 -5.61 -6.00
C VAL A 15 2.39 -4.28 -5.25
N THR A 16 2.33 -4.31 -3.91
CA THR A 16 2.37 -3.09 -3.09
C THR A 16 3.69 -2.34 -3.26
N LEU A 17 4.84 -3.04 -3.27
CA LEU A 17 6.15 -2.43 -3.52
C LEU A 17 6.24 -1.81 -4.92
N ASN A 18 5.67 -2.47 -5.93
CA ASN A 18 5.63 -1.95 -7.30
C ASN A 18 4.83 -0.64 -7.38
N TRP A 19 3.65 -0.58 -6.74
CA TRP A 19 2.86 0.64 -6.63
C TRP A 19 3.59 1.73 -5.84
N ALA A 20 4.25 1.37 -4.74
CA ALA A 20 5.04 2.30 -3.93
C ALA A 20 6.11 3.01 -4.76
N MET A 21 6.89 2.25 -5.50
CA MET A 21 7.94 2.80 -6.35
C MET A 21 7.38 3.63 -7.50
N ALA A 22 6.26 3.23 -8.10
CA ALA A 22 5.61 3.99 -9.16
C ALA A 22 5.11 5.36 -8.66
N GLU A 23 4.45 5.39 -7.49
CA GLU A 23 3.98 6.65 -6.90
C GLU A 23 5.14 7.55 -6.47
N LEU A 24 6.16 7.00 -5.84
CA LEU A 24 7.30 7.78 -5.37
C LEU A 24 8.07 8.43 -6.53
N ILE A 25 8.30 7.73 -7.62
CA ILE A 25 8.95 8.29 -8.81
C ILE A 25 8.09 9.39 -9.45
N ARG A 26 6.77 9.22 -9.49
CA ARG A 26 5.84 10.23 -10.01
C ARG A 26 5.72 11.46 -9.10
N ASN A 27 6.06 11.30 -7.83
CA ASN A 27 5.98 12.36 -6.81
C ASN A 27 7.37 12.68 -6.23
N PRO A 28 8.28 13.34 -6.99
CA PRO A 28 9.68 13.51 -6.60
C PRO A 28 9.86 14.33 -5.31
N ARG A 29 8.91 15.19 -4.96
CA ARG A 29 8.92 15.91 -3.66
C ARG A 29 8.74 14.94 -2.49
N VAL A 30 7.81 13.99 -2.60
CA VAL A 30 7.56 12.96 -1.58
C VAL A 30 8.75 12.01 -1.51
N MET A 31 9.25 11.56 -2.68
CA MET A 31 10.44 10.71 -2.79
C MET A 31 11.63 11.34 -2.05
N LYS A 32 11.95 12.60 -2.38
CA LYS A 32 13.04 13.30 -1.71
C LYS A 32 12.83 13.43 -0.20
N LYS A 33 11.64 13.85 0.24
CA LYS A 33 11.31 14.03 1.66
C LYS A 33 11.47 12.72 2.45
N VAL A 34 11.01 11.60 1.91
CA VAL A 34 11.12 10.30 2.58
C VAL A 34 12.57 9.79 2.59
N GLN A 35 13.34 9.97 1.51
CA GLN A 35 14.75 9.58 1.46
C GLN A 35 15.60 10.44 2.41
N ASP A 36 15.36 11.76 2.45
CA ASP A 36 16.05 12.68 3.37
C ASP A 36 15.79 12.26 4.84
N GLU A 37 14.55 11.95 5.21
CA GLU A 37 14.23 11.43 6.55
C GLU A 37 14.99 10.15 6.85
N ILE A 38 14.88 9.15 5.98
CA ILE A 38 15.48 7.83 6.17
C ILE A 38 16.99 7.95 6.38
N ARG A 39 17.68 8.67 5.49
CA ARG A 39 19.13 8.81 5.49
C ARG A 39 19.63 9.63 6.68
N THR A 40 18.95 10.72 7.02
CA THR A 40 19.28 11.54 8.19
C THR A 40 19.10 10.76 9.49
N THR A 41 18.00 9.99 9.60
CA THR A 41 17.67 9.26 10.83
C THR A 41 18.57 8.03 11.04
N LEU A 42 18.85 7.29 9.96
CA LEU A 42 19.62 6.04 10.07
C LEU A 42 21.14 6.24 9.89
N GLY A 43 21.56 7.43 9.41
CA GLY A 43 22.95 7.78 9.11
C GLY A 43 23.46 7.16 7.80
N ASP A 44 24.55 7.70 7.26
CA ASP A 44 25.01 7.42 5.89
C ASP A 44 25.81 6.12 5.71
N LYS A 45 26.15 5.41 6.79
CA LYS A 45 27.09 4.27 6.75
C LYS A 45 26.50 2.95 7.23
N LYS A 46 25.17 2.82 7.20
CA LYS A 46 24.53 1.59 7.66
C LYS A 46 24.68 0.49 6.61
N GLN A 47 25.30 -0.62 7.00
CA GLN A 47 25.51 -1.76 6.10
C GLN A 47 24.26 -2.64 5.92
N ARG A 48 23.31 -2.58 6.88
CA ARG A 48 22.10 -3.40 6.88
C ARG A 48 20.96 -2.69 7.58
N ILE A 49 19.81 -2.69 6.94
CA ILE A 49 18.53 -2.26 7.52
C ILE A 49 17.88 -3.42 8.26
N THR A 50 17.31 -3.15 9.42
CA THR A 50 16.64 -4.12 10.30
C THR A 50 15.23 -3.65 10.67
N GLU A 51 14.43 -4.54 11.26
CA GLU A 51 13.09 -4.17 11.74
C GLU A 51 13.11 -3.07 12.82
N GLN A 52 14.19 -2.97 13.60
CA GLN A 52 14.33 -1.93 14.62
C GLN A 52 14.38 -0.52 14.00
N ASP A 53 14.92 -0.41 12.78
CA ASP A 53 15.02 0.85 12.07
C ASP A 53 13.66 1.38 11.63
N LEU A 54 12.70 0.51 11.40
CA LEU A 54 11.32 0.87 11.03
C LEU A 54 10.63 1.74 12.09
N SER A 55 11.02 1.62 13.36
CA SER A 55 10.43 2.41 14.43
C SER A 55 10.90 3.87 14.45
N GLN A 56 11.98 4.20 13.76
CA GLN A 56 12.65 5.49 13.81
C GLN A 56 12.21 6.44 12.68
N VAL A 57 11.61 5.92 11.61
CA VAL A 57 11.24 6.67 10.41
C VAL A 57 9.73 6.96 10.37
N HIS A 58 9.34 8.16 10.72
CA HIS A 58 7.93 8.53 10.90
C HIS A 58 7.22 8.88 9.60
N TYR A 59 7.81 9.74 8.77
CA TYR A 59 7.22 10.14 7.49
C TYR A 59 7.13 8.95 6.53
N PHE A 60 8.11 8.07 6.56
CA PHE A 60 8.07 6.80 5.83
C PHE A 60 6.80 5.99 6.13
N LYS A 61 6.36 5.93 7.40
CA LYS A 61 5.10 5.25 7.76
C LYS A 61 3.87 5.89 7.14
N LEU A 62 3.86 7.23 7.00
CA LEU A 62 2.77 7.94 6.34
C LEU A 62 2.75 7.63 4.84
N VAL A 63 3.92 7.53 4.21
CA VAL A 63 4.06 7.08 2.81
C VAL A 63 3.46 5.68 2.64
N VAL A 64 3.79 4.73 3.51
CA VAL A 64 3.24 3.37 3.45
C VAL A 64 1.71 3.36 3.65
N LYS A 65 1.18 4.17 4.58
CA LYS A 65 -0.28 4.32 4.77
C LYS A 65 -0.96 4.82 3.49
N GLU A 66 -0.39 5.81 2.83
CA GLU A 66 -0.96 6.39 1.61
C GLU A 66 -0.92 5.39 0.43
N ILE A 67 0.14 4.59 0.34
CA ILE A 67 0.21 3.50 -0.65
C ILE A 67 -0.91 2.49 -0.41
N PHE A 68 -1.12 2.04 0.82
CA PHE A 68 -2.21 1.13 1.15
C PHE A 68 -3.59 1.73 0.91
N ARG A 69 -3.75 3.04 1.05
CA ARG A 69 -4.99 3.73 0.74
C ARG A 69 -5.27 3.76 -0.75
N LEU A 70 -4.32 4.27 -1.55
CA LEU A 70 -4.51 4.44 -2.99
C LEU A 70 -4.47 3.13 -3.77
N HIS A 71 -3.60 2.20 -3.36
CA HIS A 71 -3.35 0.95 -4.08
C HIS A 71 -3.55 -0.28 -3.20
N PRO A 72 -4.76 -0.50 -2.63
CA PRO A 72 -5.04 -1.72 -1.91
C PRO A 72 -4.91 -2.91 -2.86
N ALA A 73 -4.07 -3.88 -2.52
CA ALA A 73 -3.79 -5.03 -3.38
C ALA A 73 -5.05 -5.84 -3.74
N ALA A 74 -6.02 -5.90 -2.82
CA ALA A 74 -7.31 -6.57 -3.02
C ALA A 74 -8.47 -5.56 -2.84
N PRO A 75 -8.79 -4.73 -3.84
CA PRO A 75 -9.67 -3.56 -3.70
C PRO A 75 -11.13 -3.88 -3.41
N LEU A 76 -11.58 -5.10 -3.68
CA LEU A 76 -12.93 -5.58 -3.35
C LEU A 76 -12.93 -6.53 -2.14
N LEU A 77 -11.77 -6.70 -1.49
CA LEU A 77 -11.49 -7.76 -0.54
C LEU A 77 -11.80 -9.16 -1.12
N LEU A 78 -11.83 -10.19 -0.28
CA LEU A 78 -12.26 -11.52 -0.71
C LEU A 78 -13.78 -11.65 -0.62
N PRO A 79 -14.45 -12.26 -1.60
CA PRO A 79 -15.88 -12.49 -1.56
C PRO A 79 -16.29 -13.23 -0.27
N ARG A 80 -17.44 -12.85 0.27
CA ARG A 80 -18.05 -13.44 1.47
C ARG A 80 -19.45 -13.94 1.13
N GLU A 81 -19.94 -14.83 1.95
CA GLU A 81 -21.29 -15.35 1.82
C GLU A 81 -22.04 -15.18 3.15
N THR A 82 -23.31 -14.77 3.08
CA THR A 82 -24.17 -14.65 4.26
C THR A 82 -24.55 -16.06 4.77
N MET A 83 -24.30 -16.30 6.06
CA MET A 83 -24.65 -17.57 6.71
C MET A 83 -26.09 -17.62 7.17
N SER A 84 -26.77 -16.49 7.31
CA SER A 84 -28.18 -16.34 7.70
C SER A 84 -28.78 -15.13 6.99
N HIS A 85 -30.09 -15.04 6.97
CA HIS A 85 -30.81 -13.85 6.56
C HIS A 85 -30.40 -12.67 7.47
N VAL A 86 -30.05 -11.55 6.86
CA VAL A 86 -29.65 -10.32 7.58
C VAL A 86 -30.33 -9.12 6.94
N LYS A 87 -30.51 -8.06 7.72
CA LYS A 87 -31.03 -6.78 7.24
C LYS A 87 -29.95 -5.72 7.37
N ILE A 88 -29.64 -5.04 6.26
CA ILE A 88 -28.61 -3.97 6.21
C ILE A 88 -29.27 -2.72 5.62
N GLN A 89 -29.33 -1.64 6.40
CA GLN A 89 -29.93 -0.36 6.00
C GLN A 89 -31.33 -0.50 5.37
N GLY A 90 -32.15 -1.41 5.88
CA GLY A 90 -33.50 -1.67 5.38
C GLY A 90 -33.59 -2.70 4.27
N TYR A 91 -32.49 -3.09 3.63
CA TYR A 91 -32.45 -4.14 2.61
C TYR A 91 -32.41 -5.53 3.24
N ASP A 92 -33.28 -6.42 2.78
CA ASP A 92 -33.27 -7.81 3.16
C ASP A 92 -32.25 -8.59 2.33
N ILE A 93 -31.25 -9.17 2.99
CA ILE A 93 -30.18 -9.94 2.37
C ILE A 93 -30.40 -11.42 2.69
N PRO A 94 -30.79 -12.25 1.71
CA PRO A 94 -30.99 -13.68 1.91
C PRO A 94 -29.72 -14.42 2.34
N VAL A 95 -29.89 -15.61 2.90
CA VAL A 95 -28.80 -16.57 3.13
C VAL A 95 -28.13 -16.95 1.80
N LYS A 96 -26.84 -17.25 1.81
CA LYS A 96 -26.01 -17.59 0.63
C LYS A 96 -25.87 -16.46 -0.40
N THR A 97 -26.12 -15.22 0.01
CA THR A 97 -25.82 -14.06 -0.85
C THR A 97 -24.33 -13.79 -0.81
N GLN A 98 -23.69 -13.72 -1.99
CA GLN A 98 -22.31 -13.29 -2.12
C GLN A 98 -22.21 -11.78 -1.91
N MET A 99 -21.23 -11.37 -1.10
CA MET A 99 -20.99 -9.97 -0.75
C MET A 99 -19.52 -9.61 -0.97
N MET A 100 -19.27 -8.45 -1.54
CA MET A 100 -17.96 -7.84 -1.67
C MET A 100 -17.97 -6.46 -1.01
N ILE A 101 -16.82 -6.04 -0.48
CA ILE A 101 -16.67 -4.72 0.13
C ILE A 101 -15.73 -3.92 -0.76
N ASN A 102 -16.24 -2.86 -1.36
CA ASN A 102 -15.48 -2.01 -2.27
C ASN A 102 -14.62 -1.01 -1.48
N ILE A 103 -13.46 -1.47 -0.99
CA ILE A 103 -12.52 -0.61 -0.28
C ILE A 103 -11.81 0.39 -1.20
N TYR A 104 -11.75 0.13 -2.50
CA TYR A 104 -11.26 1.08 -3.49
C TYR A 104 -12.08 2.38 -3.50
N SER A 105 -13.41 2.24 -3.53
CA SER A 105 -14.31 3.40 -3.46
C SER A 105 -14.28 4.10 -2.12
N ILE A 106 -14.18 3.35 -1.00
CA ILE A 106 -14.07 3.92 0.34
C ILE A 106 -12.79 4.77 0.45
N ALA A 107 -11.68 4.24 -0.04
CA ALA A 107 -10.38 4.91 -0.02
C ALA A 107 -10.32 6.16 -0.92
N ARG A 108 -11.31 6.33 -1.82
CA ARG A 108 -11.44 7.46 -2.74
C ARG A 108 -12.72 8.28 -2.55
N ASP A 109 -13.43 8.07 -1.45
CA ASP A 109 -14.64 8.85 -1.16
C ASP A 109 -14.26 10.29 -0.76
N PRO A 110 -14.69 11.32 -1.52
CA PRO A 110 -14.39 12.73 -1.20
C PRO A 110 -15.02 13.22 0.10
N LYS A 111 -15.99 12.48 0.65
CA LYS A 111 -16.54 12.75 1.99
C LYS A 111 -15.58 12.36 3.12
N LEU A 112 -14.67 11.43 2.86
CA LEU A 112 -13.71 10.91 3.82
C LEU A 112 -12.30 11.49 3.58
N TRP A 113 -11.95 11.75 2.30
CA TRP A 113 -10.60 12.10 1.89
C TRP A 113 -10.58 13.37 1.03
N THR A 114 -9.86 14.38 1.45
CA THR A 114 -9.63 15.58 0.63
C THR A 114 -8.69 15.21 -0.53
N ASN A 115 -9.02 15.60 -1.77
CA ASN A 115 -8.29 15.23 -2.98
C ASN A 115 -7.99 13.72 -3.02
N PRO A 116 -9.02 12.85 -3.06
CA PRO A 116 -8.88 11.42 -2.80
C PRO A 116 -7.96 10.68 -3.77
N ASP A 117 -7.81 11.17 -5.00
CA ASP A 117 -6.97 10.55 -6.04
C ASP A 117 -5.52 11.05 -6.02
N GLU A 118 -5.20 12.04 -5.18
CA GLU A 118 -3.85 12.56 -5.02
C GLU A 118 -3.02 11.68 -4.08
N PHE A 119 -1.79 11.34 -4.49
CA PHE A 119 -0.83 10.70 -3.61
C PHE A 119 -0.23 11.72 -2.65
N ASN A 120 -0.77 11.80 -1.45
CA ASN A 120 -0.41 12.79 -0.44
C ASN A 120 -0.26 12.17 0.95
N PRO A 121 0.93 11.68 1.32
CA PRO A 121 1.18 11.14 2.66
C PRO A 121 0.96 12.13 3.80
N ASP A 122 1.07 13.43 3.54
CA ASP A 122 0.91 14.47 4.57
C ASP A 122 -0.52 14.50 5.17
N ARG A 123 -1.52 13.87 4.49
CA ARG A 123 -2.88 13.70 5.05
C ARG A 123 -2.93 12.89 6.35
N PHE A 124 -1.88 12.14 6.64
CA PHE A 124 -1.78 11.32 7.86
C PHE A 124 -0.95 11.96 8.97
N LEU A 125 -0.41 13.19 8.80
CA LEU A 125 0.45 13.85 9.80
C LEU A 125 -0.23 13.97 11.16
N ASP A 126 -1.47 14.49 11.17
CA ASP A 126 -2.25 14.71 12.41
C ASP A 126 -3.44 13.75 12.48
N SER A 127 -3.36 12.60 11.82
CA SER A 127 -4.45 11.63 11.72
C SER A 127 -4.16 10.39 12.56
N SER A 128 -5.16 9.98 13.36
CA SER A 128 -5.14 8.70 14.07
C SER A 128 -5.59 7.51 13.22
N ILE A 129 -5.97 7.74 11.95
CA ILE A 129 -6.41 6.68 11.03
C ILE A 129 -5.28 5.68 10.81
N ASP A 130 -5.58 4.38 10.99
CA ASP A 130 -4.66 3.27 10.82
C ASP A 130 -5.33 2.11 10.06
N TYR A 131 -4.53 1.28 9.42
CA TYR A 131 -4.95 0.12 8.63
C TYR A 131 -5.22 -1.14 9.45
N ARG A 132 -5.27 -1.06 10.78
CA ARG A 132 -5.47 -2.22 11.68
C ARG A 132 -6.91 -2.72 11.77
N GLY A 133 -7.80 -2.24 10.90
CA GLY A 133 -9.18 -2.72 10.78
C GLY A 133 -10.17 -2.10 11.76
N LEU A 134 -9.79 -1.04 12.49
CA LEU A 134 -10.66 -0.27 13.38
C LEU A 134 -11.15 1.03 12.72
N ASN A 135 -10.43 1.52 11.71
CA ASN A 135 -10.80 2.70 10.93
C ASN A 135 -11.38 2.24 9.60
N PHE A 136 -12.70 2.35 9.44
CA PHE A 136 -13.39 1.86 8.25
C PHE A 136 -13.09 2.66 6.98
N GLU A 137 -12.46 3.81 7.11
CA GLU A 137 -11.94 4.62 6.01
C GLU A 137 -10.71 3.99 5.33
N LEU A 138 -9.95 3.15 6.06
CA LEU A 138 -8.69 2.57 5.61
C LEU A 138 -8.63 1.07 5.95
N LEU A 139 -9.04 0.22 5.00
CA LEU A 139 -9.20 -1.22 5.20
C LEU A 139 -8.38 -2.10 4.23
N PRO A 140 -7.09 -1.83 3.98
CA PRO A 140 -6.31 -2.62 3.01
C PRO A 140 -6.21 -4.11 3.37
N PHE A 141 -6.35 -4.44 4.66
CA PHE A 141 -6.32 -5.80 5.19
C PHE A 141 -7.70 -6.30 5.63
N GLY A 142 -8.76 -5.55 5.34
CA GLY A 142 -10.12 -5.83 5.83
C GLY A 142 -10.28 -5.54 7.33
N SER A 143 -11.32 -6.12 7.93
CA SER A 143 -11.67 -5.89 9.34
C SER A 143 -12.40 -7.10 9.95
N GLY A 144 -12.47 -7.11 11.30
CA GLY A 144 -13.23 -8.07 12.09
C GLY A 144 -12.64 -9.47 12.07
N ARG A 145 -13.50 -10.49 12.27
CA ARG A 145 -13.10 -11.91 12.41
C ARG A 145 -12.38 -12.49 11.18
N ARG A 146 -12.44 -11.84 10.04
CA ARG A 146 -11.84 -12.26 8.76
C ARG A 146 -10.81 -11.24 8.26
N ILE A 147 -10.23 -10.45 9.17
CA ILE A 147 -9.06 -9.61 8.86
C ILE A 147 -7.91 -10.49 8.34
N CYS A 148 -7.07 -9.93 7.50
CA CYS A 148 -5.93 -10.65 6.93
C CYS A 148 -5.03 -11.25 8.04
N PRO A 149 -4.84 -12.57 8.08
CA PRO A 149 -3.99 -13.19 9.10
C PRO A 149 -2.50 -12.87 8.91
N GLY A 150 -2.10 -12.53 7.68
CA GLY A 150 -0.73 -12.14 7.33
C GLY A 150 -0.44 -10.64 7.43
N MET A 151 -1.33 -9.83 8.02
CA MET A 151 -1.22 -8.37 8.03
C MET A 151 0.14 -7.90 8.58
N THR A 152 0.55 -8.38 9.75
CA THR A 152 1.83 -7.98 10.37
C THR A 152 3.02 -8.34 9.48
N LEU A 153 3.06 -9.58 8.98
CA LEU A 153 4.14 -10.02 8.10
C LEU A 153 4.16 -9.23 6.78
N GLY A 154 2.99 -8.99 6.18
CA GLY A 154 2.85 -8.24 4.93
C GLY A 154 3.34 -6.80 5.09
N ILE A 155 2.93 -6.12 6.16
CA ILE A 155 3.38 -4.75 6.48
C ILE A 155 4.90 -4.71 6.66
N THR A 156 5.44 -5.56 7.54
CA THR A 156 6.89 -5.61 7.80
C THR A 156 7.68 -5.90 6.53
N THR A 157 7.20 -6.81 5.67
CA THR A 157 7.85 -7.15 4.40
C THR A 157 7.87 -5.95 3.44
N VAL A 158 6.74 -5.25 3.31
CA VAL A 158 6.65 -4.06 2.45
C VAL A 158 7.52 -2.93 3.01
N GLU A 159 7.44 -2.67 4.32
CA GLU A 159 8.23 -1.63 4.97
C GLU A 159 9.73 -1.90 4.86
N LEU A 160 10.21 -3.10 5.19
CA LEU A 160 11.62 -3.45 5.06
C LEU A 160 12.10 -3.39 3.60
N GLY A 161 11.31 -3.93 2.67
CA GLY A 161 11.63 -3.89 1.25
C GLY A 161 11.76 -2.46 0.76
N LEU A 162 10.76 -1.63 1.00
CA LEU A 162 10.74 -0.23 0.56
C LEU A 162 11.84 0.60 1.24
N LEU A 163 12.05 0.41 2.55
CA LEU A 163 13.10 1.11 3.29
C LEU A 163 14.49 0.82 2.72
N ASN A 164 14.80 -0.44 2.39
CA ASN A 164 16.06 -0.82 1.75
C ASN A 164 16.21 -0.18 0.37
N LEU A 165 15.16 -0.18 -0.45
CA LEU A 165 15.17 0.43 -1.78
C LEU A 165 15.43 1.94 -1.72
N LEU A 166 14.86 2.63 -0.73
CA LEU A 166 15.00 4.08 -0.58
C LEU A 166 16.29 4.50 0.11
N TYR A 167 16.82 3.68 0.99
CA TYR A 167 18.06 3.97 1.72
C TYR A 167 19.29 3.81 0.84
N PHE A 168 19.41 2.66 0.17
CA PHE A 168 20.62 2.31 -0.58
C PHE A 168 20.68 2.88 -2.00
N PHE A 169 19.55 3.30 -2.56
CA PHE A 169 19.50 3.70 -3.96
C PHE A 169 18.77 5.03 -4.18
N ASP A 170 19.30 5.80 -5.11
CA ASP A 170 18.55 6.81 -5.84
C ASP A 170 17.96 6.18 -7.10
N TRP A 171 16.78 6.63 -7.52
CA TRP A 171 16.03 5.99 -8.58
C TRP A 171 15.74 6.96 -9.72
N VAL A 172 16.03 6.54 -10.94
CA VAL A 172 15.74 7.31 -12.15
C VAL A 172 15.01 6.45 -13.18
N VAL A 173 14.30 7.11 -14.09
CA VAL A 173 13.72 6.43 -15.26
C VAL A 173 14.82 6.11 -16.27
N PRO A 174 14.69 5.02 -17.07
CA PRO A 174 15.63 4.69 -18.13
C PRO A 174 15.82 5.82 -19.14
N VAL A 175 17.01 5.87 -19.75
CA VAL A 175 17.32 6.86 -20.80
C VAL A 175 16.26 6.78 -21.92
N GLY A 176 15.76 7.93 -22.34
CA GLY A 176 14.70 8.04 -23.36
C GLY A 176 13.27 7.92 -22.84
N LYS A 177 13.07 7.66 -21.54
CA LYS A 177 11.75 7.68 -20.87
C LYS A 177 11.60 8.89 -19.97
N ASN A 178 10.36 9.32 -19.75
CA ASN A 178 10.03 10.39 -18.81
C ASN A 178 9.21 9.84 -17.64
N VAL A 179 9.25 10.52 -16.51
CA VAL A 179 8.38 10.18 -15.35
C VAL A 179 6.91 10.19 -15.71
N LYS A 180 6.50 11.06 -16.66
CA LYS A 180 5.11 11.11 -17.16
C LYS A 180 4.69 9.87 -17.94
N ASP A 181 5.63 9.10 -18.47
CA ASP A 181 5.36 7.86 -19.22
C ASP A 181 5.05 6.69 -18.28
N ILE A 182 5.28 6.85 -16.97
CA ILE A 182 4.89 5.86 -15.97
C ILE A 182 3.36 5.87 -15.86
N ASN A 183 2.75 4.89 -16.54
CA ASN A 183 1.31 4.70 -16.51
C ASN A 183 0.90 4.03 -15.19
N LEU A 184 -0.21 4.48 -14.60
CA LEU A 184 -0.84 3.90 -13.41
C LEU A 184 -2.07 3.03 -13.75
N GLU A 185 -2.20 2.59 -15.01
CA GLU A 185 -3.28 1.67 -15.38
C GLU A 185 -3.19 0.36 -14.60
N GLU A 186 -4.35 -0.09 -14.16
CA GLU A 186 -4.55 -1.27 -13.32
C GLU A 186 -4.96 -2.50 -14.15
N THR A 187 -4.59 -3.69 -13.69
CA THR A 187 -5.13 -4.93 -14.24
C THR A 187 -6.51 -5.21 -13.65
N GLY A 188 -7.41 -5.79 -14.46
CA GLY A 188 -8.73 -6.26 -13.99
C GLY A 188 -8.66 -7.63 -13.33
N SER A 189 -8.14 -7.73 -12.10
CA SER A 189 -7.99 -8.98 -11.36
C SER A 189 -8.40 -8.81 -9.89
N ILE A 190 -8.50 -9.91 -9.14
CA ILE A 190 -8.73 -9.90 -7.68
C ILE A 190 -7.58 -9.18 -6.96
N ILE A 191 -6.35 -9.41 -7.43
CA ILE A 191 -5.16 -8.67 -6.99
C ILE A 191 -4.82 -7.67 -8.09
N ILE A 192 -4.92 -6.38 -7.78
CA ILE A 192 -4.73 -5.29 -8.74
C ILE A 192 -3.25 -4.92 -8.82
N SER A 193 -2.61 -5.29 -9.91
CA SER A 193 -1.25 -4.88 -10.25
C SER A 193 -1.23 -3.82 -11.35
N LYS A 194 -0.08 -3.21 -11.57
CA LYS A 194 0.13 -2.36 -12.74
C LYS A 194 0.02 -3.17 -14.04
N LYS A 195 -0.71 -2.63 -15.02
CA LYS A 195 -0.86 -3.23 -16.36
C LYS A 195 0.45 -3.24 -17.13
N THR A 196 1.24 -2.18 -16.98
CA THR A 196 2.56 -2.04 -17.60
C THR A 196 3.66 -2.24 -16.58
N THR A 197 4.72 -2.96 -16.97
CA THR A 197 5.90 -3.17 -16.12
C THR A 197 6.53 -1.82 -15.75
N LEU A 198 6.89 -1.67 -14.49
CA LEU A 198 7.68 -0.53 -14.01
C LEU A 198 9.16 -0.83 -14.24
N GLU A 199 9.82 0.02 -15.02
CA GLU A 199 11.26 -0.05 -15.26
C GLU A 199 11.94 1.17 -14.65
N LEU A 200 12.86 0.94 -13.73
CA LEU A 200 13.64 1.97 -13.04
C LEU A 200 15.11 1.59 -13.02
N VAL A 201 15.99 2.56 -12.99
CA VAL A 201 17.44 2.36 -12.88
C VAL A 201 17.88 2.77 -11.47
N PRO A 202 18.45 1.84 -10.67
CA PRO A 202 19.01 2.15 -9.37
C PRO A 202 20.39 2.80 -9.53
N LEU A 203 20.65 3.86 -8.79
CA LEU A 203 21.94 4.48 -8.61
C LEU A 203 22.32 4.31 -7.14
N VAL A 204 23.47 3.69 -6.86
CA VAL A 204 23.93 3.49 -5.49
C VAL A 204 24.12 4.84 -4.80
N HIS A 205 23.50 5.00 -3.66
CA HIS A 205 23.68 6.17 -2.80
C HIS A 205 24.97 5.99 -1.98
N HIS A 206 25.87 7.00 -2.03
CA HIS A 206 27.19 6.99 -1.39
C HIS A 206 27.26 7.94 -0.19
#